data_e84e2811027f7ed81d7d4d34dd91f8e8
#
_entry.id   e84e2811027f7ed81d7d4d34dd91f8e8
#
_cell.length_a   1.000
_cell.length_b   1.000
_cell.length_c   1.000
_cell.angle_alpha   90.00
_cell.angle_beta   90.00
_cell.angle_gamma   90.00
#
_symmetry.space_group_name_H-M   'P 1'
#
loop_
_entity.id
_entity.type
_entity.pdbx_description
1 polymer ?
#
loop_
_entity_poly.entity_id
_entity_poly.type
_entity_poly.pdbx_seq_one_letter_code
_entity_poly.pdbx_strand_id
1 'polypeptide(L)'
;MRRKILLSVILPAFVFSLTFPLYAQEKEDNKTVTGKLRFGYRLVDTSGARTKYKEDINLDDGARLFNFSLHFTPNGNLKKLVDRLDLNIYNFGGDPYETFGLSAQKYGKYKFQYDRKKSTYFYEDLHEAGGHLYDFHTFSFDRVSDSGMLKVWVGKNGALYMNFDRYTKEGESITTFDINRIEFEFDKPIKEKSTVVAFGLDVHFKGYSFVLEEKIQQYENTNSLFLPGCSDGGEGASYPSSLDLFYLNQPYDFKTYTHTLKFNARPFSNLLIAGSAQLSDMDMNLTYSEEADGITYLGRPFAYSLSGQGTFDREINLYDFDITYLLFNKLAIIGAVRYRDFEQDGSLTIDGEPEPAALKYDTLGFEGGLQYQFSPKLALTLGYRNEARNLEGTETVTYEEKTQRNGIFGNLKLDPSRKLKLTLDYQRGWYDNPYTLISPTSFDRFRATAKLRLKQFDLSGSYLLNKSKNDIYDELWESTKNQLSLRVGYNAEDFKLFVGYSLIDVEHKSDRTIAYPPAWTGPGSFLWEILYEGESHLFDASVSVKLENKWRVGSYANIYSNKGFWEIWRTTLKGYLEYNFQAGYIAQVGYRYVDFKEKSSDAGFNDYKAHIFEISFGYRWE
;
A
#
# COMPACT_ATOMS: atom_id res chain seq x y z
N MET A 1 -1.81 -27.80 -16.20
CA MET A 1 -0.73 -27.82 -15.18
C MET A 1 -1.19 -27.54 -13.74
N ARG A 2 -2.13 -26.64 -13.47
CA ARG A 2 -2.64 -26.26 -12.13
C ARG A 2 -3.27 -27.41 -11.29
N ARG A 3 -3.95 -28.39 -11.93
CA ARG A 3 -4.57 -29.54 -11.22
C ARG A 3 -3.57 -30.55 -10.62
N LYS A 4 -2.37 -30.67 -11.19
CA LYS A 4 -1.33 -31.61 -10.67
C LYS A 4 -0.61 -31.09 -9.44
N ILE A 5 -0.48 -29.78 -9.29
CA ILE A 5 0.16 -29.15 -8.12
C ILE A 5 -0.76 -29.24 -6.90
N LEU A 6 -2.08 -29.11 -7.09
CA LEU A 6 -3.05 -29.21 -5.99
C LEU A 6 -3.03 -30.61 -5.33
N LEU A 7 -2.96 -31.67 -6.14
CA LEU A 7 -2.87 -33.05 -5.61
C LEU A 7 -1.53 -33.32 -4.92
N SER A 8 -0.43 -32.75 -5.40
CA SER A 8 0.91 -32.98 -4.83
C SER A 8 1.14 -32.29 -3.49
N VAL A 9 0.38 -31.24 -3.17
CA VAL A 9 0.46 -30.51 -1.89
C VAL A 9 -0.60 -30.96 -0.90
N ILE A 10 -1.83 -31.22 -1.38
CA ILE A 10 -2.94 -31.66 -0.51
C ILE A 10 -2.75 -33.11 -0.03
N LEU A 11 -2.23 -34.00 -0.87
CA LEU A 11 -2.04 -35.40 -0.50
C LEU A 11 -0.98 -35.58 0.62
N PRO A 12 0.20 -34.93 0.58
CA PRO A 12 1.14 -34.95 1.70
C PRO A 12 0.59 -34.27 2.97
N ALA A 13 -0.14 -33.16 2.84
CA ALA A 13 -0.75 -32.48 3.98
C ALA A 13 -1.87 -33.33 4.61
N PHE A 14 -2.64 -34.06 3.79
CA PHE A 14 -3.69 -34.98 4.25
C PHE A 14 -3.09 -36.23 4.90
N VAL A 15 -2.03 -36.81 4.32
CA VAL A 15 -1.29 -37.94 4.91
C VAL A 15 -0.60 -37.50 6.20
N PHE A 16 -0.02 -36.27 6.24
CA PHE A 16 0.61 -35.71 7.42
C PHE A 16 -0.43 -35.45 8.54
N SER A 17 -1.63 -34.98 8.20
CA SER A 17 -2.69 -34.76 9.18
C SER A 17 -3.32 -36.03 9.74
N LEU A 18 -3.32 -37.13 8.97
CA LEU A 18 -3.81 -38.44 9.42
C LEU A 18 -2.79 -39.21 10.26
N THR A 19 -1.48 -38.95 10.05
CA THR A 19 -0.43 -39.65 10.80
C THR A 19 -0.01 -38.91 12.08
N PHE A 20 -0.22 -37.59 12.17
CA PHE A 20 0.12 -36.79 13.35
C PHE A 20 -0.67 -37.15 14.62
N PRO A 21 -2.00 -37.43 14.57
CA PRO A 21 -2.75 -37.84 15.76
C PRO A 21 -2.31 -39.21 16.31
N LEU A 22 -1.82 -40.11 15.45
CA LEU A 22 -1.32 -41.43 15.86
C LEU A 22 0.02 -41.35 16.61
N TYR A 23 0.85 -40.33 16.32
CA TYR A 23 2.11 -40.09 17.04
C TYR A 23 1.94 -39.25 18.31
N ALA A 24 0.85 -38.47 18.42
CA ALA A 24 0.59 -37.64 19.60
C ALA A 24 0.02 -38.46 20.80
N GLN A 25 -0.28 -39.73 20.63
CA GLN A 25 -0.79 -40.59 21.71
C GLN A 25 0.29 -41.24 22.57
N GLU A 26 1.57 -41.15 22.23
CA GLU A 26 2.65 -41.52 23.13
C GLU A 26 2.90 -40.41 24.16
N LYS A 27 2.46 -40.70 25.38
CA LYS A 27 2.73 -39.93 26.60
C LYS A 27 4.24 -39.87 26.86
N GLU A 28 4.92 -38.85 26.35
CA GLU A 28 6.18 -38.40 26.93
C GLU A 28 6.31 -36.88 26.84
N ASP A 29 6.28 -36.29 28.02
CA ASP A 29 6.78 -34.97 28.43
C ASP A 29 6.88 -33.84 27.39
N ASN A 30 5.87 -32.95 27.43
CA ASN A 30 6.00 -31.52 27.07
C ASN A 30 6.33 -31.15 25.61
N LYS A 31 6.08 -31.95 24.61
CA LYS A 31 5.99 -31.48 23.22
C LYS A 31 4.63 -30.81 23.03
N THR A 32 4.61 -29.51 22.86
CA THR A 32 3.36 -28.84 22.52
C THR A 32 3.32 -28.62 21.02
N VAL A 33 2.48 -29.38 20.35
CA VAL A 33 2.09 -29.14 18.96
C VAL A 33 0.68 -28.65 18.96
N THR A 34 0.49 -27.38 18.64
CA THR A 34 -0.85 -26.79 18.51
C THR A 34 -1.05 -26.33 17.08
N GLY A 35 -2.28 -26.33 16.61
CA GLY A 35 -2.53 -25.89 15.25
C GLY A 35 -3.97 -26.00 14.81
N LYS A 36 -4.19 -25.62 13.56
CA LYS A 36 -5.50 -25.66 12.91
C LYS A 36 -5.33 -25.98 11.43
N LEU A 37 -6.12 -26.91 10.94
CA LEU A 37 -6.30 -27.18 9.52
C LEU A 37 -7.77 -26.89 9.17
N ARG A 38 -8.02 -26.18 8.07
CA ARG A 38 -9.37 -25.99 7.53
C ARG A 38 -9.32 -26.02 6.02
N PHE A 39 -9.99 -26.97 5.43
CA PHE A 39 -10.14 -27.16 4.00
C PHE A 39 -11.62 -27.29 3.64
N GLY A 40 -11.97 -27.07 2.39
CA GLY A 40 -13.35 -27.18 1.96
C GLY A 40 -13.55 -26.77 0.52
N TYR A 41 -14.79 -26.41 0.22
CA TYR A 41 -15.21 -26.04 -1.12
C TYR A 41 -15.96 -24.72 -1.11
N ARG A 42 -15.75 -23.89 -2.13
CA ARG A 42 -16.44 -22.64 -2.37
C ARG A 42 -17.27 -22.75 -3.64
N LEU A 43 -18.48 -22.19 -3.60
CA LEU A 43 -19.36 -21.97 -4.73
C LEU A 43 -19.60 -20.47 -4.86
N VAL A 44 -19.49 -19.96 -6.06
CA VAL A 44 -19.68 -18.55 -6.39
C VAL A 44 -20.73 -18.44 -7.48
N ASP A 45 -21.79 -17.70 -7.22
CA ASP A 45 -22.80 -17.33 -8.19
C ASP A 45 -22.80 -15.81 -8.34
N THR A 46 -22.65 -15.31 -9.58
CA THR A 46 -22.57 -13.89 -9.89
C THR A 46 -23.56 -13.52 -10.97
N SER A 47 -24.23 -12.37 -10.78
CA SER A 47 -25.12 -11.77 -11.77
C SER A 47 -24.74 -10.30 -12.00
N GLY A 48 -24.94 -9.78 -13.22
CA GLY A 48 -24.52 -8.46 -13.65
C GLY A 48 -23.08 -8.44 -14.17
N ALA A 49 -22.34 -7.36 -13.95
CA ALA A 49 -20.98 -7.13 -14.45
C ALA A 49 -19.95 -8.07 -13.82
N ARG A 50 -19.63 -9.15 -14.53
CA ARG A 50 -18.66 -10.16 -14.08
C ARG A 50 -17.23 -9.60 -14.04
N THR A 51 -16.89 -8.68 -14.93
CA THR A 51 -15.60 -8.00 -14.98
C THR A 51 -15.38 -7.18 -13.71
N LYS A 52 -16.36 -6.36 -13.32
CA LYS A 52 -16.34 -5.59 -12.08
C LYS A 52 -16.29 -6.47 -10.82
N TYR A 53 -16.98 -7.61 -10.82
CA TYR A 53 -16.85 -8.59 -9.75
C TYR A 53 -15.42 -9.14 -9.63
N LYS A 54 -14.76 -9.45 -10.77
CA LYS A 54 -13.37 -9.92 -10.77
C LYS A 54 -12.40 -8.83 -10.29
N GLU A 55 -12.62 -7.59 -10.69
CA GLU A 55 -11.83 -6.45 -10.20
C GLU A 55 -11.91 -6.32 -8.67
N ASP A 56 -13.12 -6.39 -8.11
CA ASP A 56 -13.38 -6.11 -6.71
C ASP A 56 -13.10 -7.29 -5.76
N ILE A 57 -13.34 -8.52 -6.21
CA ILE A 57 -13.39 -9.72 -5.35
C ILE A 57 -12.57 -10.87 -5.90
N ASN A 58 -12.77 -11.23 -7.17
CA ASN A 58 -12.05 -12.26 -7.91
C ASN A 58 -11.99 -13.64 -7.22
N LEU A 59 -13.04 -14.05 -6.54
CA LEU A 59 -13.15 -15.37 -5.94
C LEU A 59 -13.84 -16.33 -6.92
N ASP A 60 -13.28 -17.53 -7.11
CA ASP A 60 -13.81 -18.57 -7.98
C ASP A 60 -14.26 -19.80 -7.19
N ASP A 61 -15.04 -20.65 -7.87
CA ASP A 61 -15.41 -21.97 -7.38
C ASP A 61 -14.21 -22.87 -7.15
N GLY A 62 -14.38 -23.84 -6.27
CA GLY A 62 -13.44 -24.95 -6.15
C GLY A 62 -12.97 -25.26 -4.74
N ALA A 63 -12.13 -26.29 -4.69
CA ALA A 63 -11.51 -26.74 -3.44
C ALA A 63 -10.50 -25.73 -2.93
N ARG A 64 -10.51 -25.49 -1.62
CA ARG A 64 -9.65 -24.49 -0.95
C ARG A 64 -9.04 -25.04 0.33
N LEU A 65 -7.77 -24.74 0.54
CA LEU A 65 -7.16 -24.75 1.86
C LEU A 65 -7.31 -23.35 2.46
N PHE A 66 -8.38 -23.16 3.25
CA PHE A 66 -8.68 -21.84 3.85
C PHE A 66 -7.64 -21.42 4.87
N ASN A 67 -7.16 -22.40 5.68
CA ASN A 67 -6.18 -22.13 6.71
C ASN A 67 -5.44 -23.41 7.10
N PHE A 68 -4.13 -23.31 7.21
CA PHE A 68 -3.30 -24.26 7.93
C PHE A 68 -2.34 -23.47 8.83
N SER A 69 -2.37 -23.76 10.12
CA SER A 69 -1.42 -23.20 11.08
C SER A 69 -0.85 -24.31 11.96
N LEU A 70 0.43 -24.29 12.16
CA LEU A 70 1.16 -25.20 13.04
C LEU A 70 2.06 -24.37 13.94
N HIS A 71 1.95 -24.59 15.22
CA HIS A 71 2.85 -24.08 16.24
C HIS A 71 3.50 -25.25 16.96
N PHE A 72 4.80 -25.33 16.90
CA PHE A 72 5.57 -26.42 17.49
C PHE A 72 6.63 -25.89 18.46
N THR A 73 6.57 -26.37 19.69
CA THR A 73 7.56 -26.13 20.74
C THR A 73 8.25 -27.46 21.07
N PRO A 74 9.44 -27.74 20.52
CA PRO A 74 10.10 -29.02 20.66
C PRO A 74 10.73 -29.22 22.05
N ASN A 75 10.92 -30.50 22.41
CA ASN A 75 11.64 -30.93 23.59
C ASN A 75 12.85 -31.79 23.25
N GLY A 76 13.62 -32.19 24.25
CA GLY A 76 14.76 -33.08 24.12
C GLY A 76 15.84 -32.48 23.20
N ASN A 77 16.37 -33.30 22.28
CA ASN A 77 17.46 -32.90 21.38
C ASN A 77 17.07 -31.81 20.38
N LEU A 78 15.81 -31.77 19.91
CA LEU A 78 15.34 -30.73 18.99
C LEU A 78 15.26 -29.36 19.66
N LYS A 79 15.01 -29.29 20.97
CA LYS A 79 15.06 -28.04 21.74
C LYS A 79 16.45 -27.41 21.74
N LYS A 80 17.54 -28.19 21.54
CA LYS A 80 18.89 -27.63 21.39
C LYS A 80 19.02 -26.79 20.11
N LEU A 81 18.25 -27.13 19.07
CA LEU A 81 18.27 -26.46 17.76
C LEU A 81 17.25 -25.34 17.66
N VAL A 82 16.01 -25.57 18.07
CA VAL A 82 14.90 -24.62 17.92
C VAL A 82 14.02 -24.65 19.18
N ASP A 83 13.55 -23.48 19.63
CA ASP A 83 12.60 -23.36 20.75
C ASP A 83 11.16 -23.21 20.26
N ARG A 84 11.00 -22.68 19.04
CA ARG A 84 9.69 -22.43 18.44
C ARG A 84 9.75 -22.50 16.92
N LEU A 85 8.80 -23.21 16.33
CA LEU A 85 8.56 -23.27 14.90
C LEU A 85 7.09 -22.93 14.62
N ASP A 86 6.84 -21.96 13.75
CA ASP A 86 5.50 -21.60 13.30
C ASP A 86 5.42 -21.75 11.78
N LEU A 87 4.33 -22.36 11.31
CA LEU A 87 3.98 -22.47 9.90
C LEU A 87 2.55 -22.01 9.70
N ASN A 88 2.32 -21.11 8.75
CA ASN A 88 1.00 -20.59 8.43
C ASN A 88 0.78 -20.59 6.91
N ILE A 89 -0.38 -21.07 6.48
CA ILE A 89 -0.81 -21.08 5.08
C ILE A 89 -2.25 -20.60 5.04
N TYR A 90 -2.58 -19.66 4.16
CA TYR A 90 -3.94 -19.16 4.01
C TYR A 90 -4.34 -19.08 2.55
N ASN A 91 -5.61 -19.43 2.28
CA ASN A 91 -6.32 -19.25 1.01
C ASN A 91 -5.67 -19.94 -0.19
N PHE A 92 -5.01 -21.09 0.00
CA PHE A 92 -4.42 -21.85 -1.09
C PHE A 92 -5.48 -22.56 -1.93
N GLY A 93 -5.34 -22.47 -3.26
CA GLY A 93 -6.21 -23.17 -4.20
C GLY A 93 -6.83 -22.29 -5.27
N GLY A 94 -6.24 -21.11 -5.56
CA GLY A 94 -6.66 -20.20 -6.62
C GLY A 94 -7.44 -19.00 -6.11
N ASP A 95 -7.30 -18.63 -4.84
CA ASP A 95 -7.77 -17.35 -4.35
C ASP A 95 -6.89 -16.21 -4.89
N PRO A 96 -7.44 -15.00 -5.08
CA PRO A 96 -6.66 -13.85 -5.56
C PRO A 96 -5.61 -13.40 -4.54
N TYR A 97 -5.66 -13.88 -3.31
CA TYR A 97 -4.70 -13.59 -2.27
C TYR A 97 -4.34 -14.84 -1.47
N GLU A 98 -3.12 -15.31 -1.64
CA GLU A 98 -2.56 -16.49 -0.97
C GLU A 98 -1.36 -16.09 -0.11
N THR A 99 -1.21 -16.68 1.07
CA THR A 99 -0.05 -16.44 1.93
C THR A 99 0.54 -17.72 2.50
N PHE A 100 1.87 -17.71 2.61
CA PHE A 100 2.66 -18.73 3.28
C PHE A 100 3.63 -18.04 4.24
N GLY A 101 3.74 -18.50 5.48
CA GLY A 101 4.68 -17.98 6.47
C GLY A 101 5.35 -19.11 7.24
N LEU A 102 6.66 -19.01 7.39
CA LEU A 102 7.49 -19.93 8.18
C LEU A 102 8.37 -19.12 9.13
N SER A 103 8.34 -19.45 10.43
CA SER A 103 9.22 -18.82 11.42
C SER A 103 9.86 -19.89 12.31
N ALA A 104 11.16 -19.82 12.48
CA ALA A 104 11.92 -20.67 13.39
C ALA A 104 12.78 -19.81 14.32
N GLN A 105 12.74 -20.09 15.61
CA GLN A 105 13.46 -19.29 16.59
C GLN A 105 14.15 -20.16 17.64
N LYS A 106 15.41 -19.82 17.94
CA LYS A 106 16.15 -20.26 19.12
C LYS A 106 16.44 -19.04 19.97
N TYR A 107 15.79 -18.93 21.12
CA TYR A 107 15.92 -17.75 22.00
C TYR A 107 17.38 -17.46 22.33
N GLY A 108 17.77 -16.20 22.16
CA GLY A 108 19.14 -15.73 22.40
C GLY A 108 20.20 -16.22 21.41
N LYS A 109 19.83 -16.96 20.37
CA LYS A 109 20.77 -17.45 19.34
C LYS A 109 20.40 -16.97 17.94
N TYR A 110 19.22 -17.33 17.44
CA TYR A 110 18.79 -16.90 16.11
C TYR A 110 17.26 -16.81 15.99
N LYS A 111 16.81 -16.04 15.01
CA LYS A 111 15.44 -15.99 14.49
C LYS A 111 15.50 -16.04 12.96
N PHE A 112 14.80 -16.99 12.37
CA PHE A 112 14.54 -17.08 10.94
C PHE A 112 13.05 -16.81 10.69
N GLN A 113 12.74 -16.07 9.64
CA GLN A 113 11.37 -15.83 9.19
C GLN A 113 11.37 -15.78 7.67
N TYR A 114 10.38 -16.42 7.06
CA TYR A 114 10.11 -16.35 5.62
C TYR A 114 8.61 -16.21 5.41
N ASP A 115 8.24 -15.22 4.61
CA ASP A 115 6.87 -14.93 4.24
C ASP A 115 6.76 -14.83 2.73
N ARG A 116 5.77 -15.51 2.15
CA ARG A 116 5.40 -15.40 0.74
C ARG A 116 3.97 -14.96 0.63
N LYS A 117 3.72 -13.97 -0.23
CA LYS A 117 2.39 -13.44 -0.56
C LYS A 117 2.23 -13.47 -2.07
N LYS A 118 1.11 -14.03 -2.52
CA LYS A 118 0.69 -13.94 -3.91
C LYS A 118 -0.62 -13.19 -3.97
N SER A 119 -0.76 -12.24 -4.89
CA SER A 119 -2.02 -11.57 -5.20
C SER A 119 -2.22 -11.51 -6.70
N THR A 120 -3.45 -11.81 -7.14
CA THR A 120 -3.87 -11.72 -8.53
C THR A 120 -4.76 -10.50 -8.68
N TYR A 121 -4.39 -9.60 -9.58
CA TYR A 121 -5.15 -8.40 -9.92
C TYR A 121 -5.80 -8.58 -11.28
N PHE A 122 -6.99 -8.05 -11.41
CA PHE A 122 -7.73 -7.98 -12.65
C PHE A 122 -8.40 -6.60 -12.72
N TYR A 123 -8.32 -5.97 -13.89
CA TYR A 123 -9.00 -4.73 -14.21
C TYR A 123 -9.40 -4.76 -15.67
N GLU A 124 -10.58 -4.29 -16.00
CA GLU A 124 -11.06 -4.14 -17.35
C GLU A 124 -11.97 -2.91 -17.42
N ASP A 125 -11.55 -1.92 -18.17
CA ASP A 125 -12.29 -0.71 -18.43
C ASP A 125 -12.54 -0.62 -19.95
N LEU A 126 -13.81 -0.76 -20.32
CA LEU A 126 -14.28 -0.73 -21.69
C LEU A 126 -15.13 0.52 -21.87
N HIS A 127 -14.53 1.59 -22.43
CA HIS A 127 -15.28 2.76 -22.83
C HIS A 127 -15.67 2.67 -24.30
N GLU A 128 -16.97 2.55 -24.59
CA GLU A 128 -17.55 2.72 -25.92
C GLU A 128 -18.17 4.10 -26.03
N ALA A 129 -17.56 4.99 -26.82
CA ALA A 129 -18.16 6.27 -27.19
C ALA A 129 -18.50 6.25 -28.69
N GLY A 130 -19.80 6.28 -29.01
CA GLY A 130 -20.27 6.33 -30.41
C GLY A 130 -19.99 5.07 -31.24
N GLY A 131 -19.78 3.91 -30.61
CA GLY A 131 -19.45 2.65 -31.27
C GLY A 131 -17.96 2.44 -31.50
N HIS A 132 -17.10 3.28 -30.91
CA HIS A 132 -15.65 3.20 -30.95
C HIS A 132 -15.10 2.99 -29.55
N LEU A 133 -14.03 2.19 -29.42
CA LEU A 133 -13.32 1.97 -28.18
C LEU A 133 -12.30 3.10 -27.97
N TYR A 134 -12.49 3.89 -26.92
CA TYR A 134 -11.56 4.92 -26.47
C TYR A 134 -11.09 4.64 -25.04
N ASP A 135 -9.86 5.03 -24.73
CA ASP A 135 -9.27 4.88 -23.39
C ASP A 135 -9.40 3.46 -22.84
N PHE A 136 -9.29 2.47 -23.72
CA PHE A 136 -9.45 1.07 -23.34
C PHE A 136 -8.22 0.57 -22.60
N HIS A 137 -8.41 0.13 -21.34
CA HIS A 137 -7.34 -0.40 -20.53
C HIS A 137 -7.78 -1.70 -19.83
N THR A 138 -7.04 -2.77 -20.08
CA THR A 138 -7.20 -4.00 -19.30
C THR A 138 -5.88 -4.41 -18.70
N PHE A 139 -5.90 -5.05 -17.55
CA PHE A 139 -4.74 -5.78 -17.08
C PHE A 139 -5.14 -6.97 -16.21
N SER A 140 -4.37 -8.03 -16.31
CA SER A 140 -4.45 -9.19 -15.44
C SER A 140 -3.04 -9.62 -15.10
N PHE A 141 -2.66 -9.54 -13.81
CA PHE A 141 -1.32 -9.92 -13.39
C PHE A 141 -1.30 -10.57 -12.01
N ASP A 142 -0.32 -11.45 -11.85
CA ASP A 142 0.07 -12.00 -10.56
C ASP A 142 1.21 -11.16 -9.96
N ARG A 143 1.05 -10.76 -8.70
CA ARG A 143 2.10 -10.17 -7.88
C ARG A 143 2.54 -11.17 -6.83
N VAL A 144 3.82 -11.49 -6.82
CA VAL A 144 4.43 -12.36 -5.80
C VAL A 144 5.48 -11.58 -5.02
N SER A 145 5.39 -11.65 -3.70
CA SER A 145 6.37 -11.06 -2.79
C SER A 145 6.88 -12.16 -1.86
N ASP A 146 8.17 -12.39 -1.89
CA ASP A 146 8.89 -13.26 -0.98
C ASP A 146 9.75 -12.39 -0.06
N SER A 147 9.65 -12.54 1.26
CA SER A 147 10.51 -11.85 2.22
C SER A 147 11.14 -12.86 3.19
N GLY A 148 12.42 -12.69 3.45
CA GLY A 148 13.19 -13.53 4.36
C GLY A 148 13.99 -12.68 5.35
N MET A 149 14.09 -13.13 6.58
CA MET A 149 14.93 -12.52 7.60
C MET A 149 15.66 -13.62 8.38
N LEU A 150 16.96 -13.46 8.52
CA LEU A 150 17.77 -14.23 9.47
C LEU A 150 18.44 -13.24 10.43
N LYS A 151 18.16 -13.35 11.73
CA LYS A 151 18.86 -12.59 12.79
C LYS A 151 19.59 -13.56 13.70
N VAL A 152 20.87 -13.32 13.95
CA VAL A 152 21.74 -14.11 14.80
C VAL A 152 22.31 -13.23 15.92
N TRP A 153 22.06 -13.59 17.17
CA TRP A 153 22.56 -12.85 18.31
C TRP A 153 24.02 -13.25 18.62
N VAL A 154 24.88 -12.24 18.70
CA VAL A 154 26.30 -12.36 19.03
C VAL A 154 26.51 -11.81 20.43
N GLY A 155 26.58 -12.72 21.40
CA GLY A 155 26.63 -12.33 22.80
C GLY A 155 25.32 -11.70 23.30
N LYS A 156 25.43 -10.84 24.33
CA LYS A 156 24.27 -10.20 24.97
C LYS A 156 23.88 -8.87 24.31
N ASN A 157 24.80 -8.26 23.59
CA ASN A 157 24.73 -6.86 23.21
C ASN A 157 24.75 -6.66 21.69
N GLY A 158 24.85 -7.70 20.88
CA GLY A 158 24.93 -7.58 19.45
C GLY A 158 24.09 -8.59 18.69
N ALA A 159 23.72 -8.25 17.47
CA ALA A 159 23.12 -9.16 16.53
C ALA A 159 23.54 -8.82 15.10
N LEU A 160 23.76 -9.86 14.30
CA LEU A 160 23.87 -9.76 12.86
C LEU A 160 22.54 -10.15 12.25
N TYR A 161 22.14 -9.47 11.17
CA TYR A 161 20.95 -9.87 10.45
C TYR A 161 21.15 -9.76 8.94
N MET A 162 20.38 -10.56 8.23
CA MET A 162 20.25 -10.54 6.79
C MET A 162 18.76 -10.49 6.45
N ASN A 163 18.37 -9.56 5.60
CA ASN A 163 17.05 -9.48 5.02
C ASN A 163 17.14 -9.77 3.52
N PHE A 164 16.13 -10.43 3.00
CA PHE A 164 15.94 -10.71 1.59
C PHE A 164 14.50 -10.41 1.23
N ASP A 165 14.29 -9.59 0.20
CA ASP A 165 12.98 -9.33 -0.35
C ASP A 165 13.05 -9.50 -1.88
N ARG A 166 12.09 -10.26 -2.40
CA ARG A 166 11.91 -10.43 -3.84
C ARG A 166 10.47 -10.09 -4.21
N TYR A 167 10.32 -9.31 -5.23
CA TYR A 167 9.04 -8.93 -5.81
C TYR A 167 9.04 -9.29 -7.29
N THR A 168 7.95 -9.91 -7.76
CA THR A 168 7.69 -10.11 -9.19
C THR A 168 6.25 -9.71 -9.49
N LYS A 169 6.06 -9.11 -10.66
CA LYS A 169 4.75 -8.79 -11.22
C LYS A 169 4.76 -9.24 -12.67
N GLU A 170 3.91 -10.19 -13.00
CA GLU A 170 3.87 -10.82 -14.31
C GLU A 170 2.43 -10.97 -14.77
N GLY A 171 2.15 -10.59 -16.02
CA GLY A 171 0.82 -10.67 -16.59
C GLY A 171 0.71 -10.04 -17.96
N GLU A 172 -0.54 -9.74 -18.33
CA GLU A 172 -0.91 -9.20 -19.62
C GLU A 172 -1.76 -7.94 -19.41
N SER A 173 -1.61 -6.98 -20.28
CA SER A 173 -2.38 -5.75 -20.34
C SER A 173 -2.64 -5.39 -21.78
N ILE A 174 -3.79 -4.79 -22.04
CA ILE A 174 -4.10 -4.09 -23.28
C ILE A 174 -4.25 -2.62 -22.91
N THR A 175 -3.75 -1.74 -23.73
CA THR A 175 -3.87 -0.28 -23.55
C THR A 175 -4.09 0.37 -24.90
N THR A 176 -4.73 1.53 -24.91
CA THR A 176 -4.81 2.37 -26.09
C THR A 176 -3.76 3.47 -26.04
N PHE A 177 -3.33 3.92 -27.19
CA PHE A 177 -2.37 4.99 -27.36
C PHE A 177 -2.59 5.71 -28.68
N ASP A 178 -2.42 7.04 -28.70
CA ASP A 178 -2.62 7.87 -29.88
C ASP A 178 -1.41 7.85 -30.80
N ILE A 179 -1.61 7.40 -32.02
CA ILE A 179 -0.66 7.54 -33.14
C ILE A 179 -1.29 8.42 -34.20
N ASN A 180 -0.63 9.53 -34.52
CA ASN A 180 -1.12 10.48 -35.55
C ASN A 180 -2.59 10.95 -35.29
N ARG A 181 -2.98 11.18 -34.05
CA ARG A 181 -4.32 11.64 -33.58
C ARG A 181 -5.42 10.59 -33.67
N ILE A 182 -5.07 9.34 -33.88
CA ILE A 182 -6.02 8.22 -33.84
C ILE A 182 -5.55 7.27 -32.75
N GLU A 183 -6.48 6.82 -31.95
CA GLU A 183 -6.25 5.88 -30.87
C GLU A 183 -6.24 4.45 -31.40
N PHE A 184 -5.22 3.69 -31.02
CA PHE A 184 -5.05 2.28 -31.38
C PHE A 184 -4.88 1.44 -30.11
N GLU A 185 -5.30 0.19 -30.19
CA GLU A 185 -5.19 -0.80 -29.13
C GLU A 185 -3.88 -1.59 -29.26
N PHE A 186 -3.14 -1.73 -28.15
CA PHE A 186 -1.85 -2.40 -28.10
C PHE A 186 -1.79 -3.43 -26.98
N ASP A 187 -1.14 -4.55 -27.27
CA ASP A 187 -0.71 -5.49 -26.23
C ASP A 187 0.46 -4.90 -25.44
N LYS A 188 0.35 -4.95 -24.11
CA LYS A 188 1.37 -4.49 -23.16
C LYS A 188 1.68 -5.59 -22.14
N PRO A 189 2.65 -6.47 -22.40
CA PRO A 189 3.09 -7.45 -21.43
C PRO A 189 3.60 -6.78 -20.15
N ILE A 190 3.21 -7.33 -19.01
CA ILE A 190 3.63 -6.84 -17.69
C ILE A 190 4.70 -7.79 -17.16
N LYS A 191 5.91 -7.27 -16.96
CA LYS A 191 7.00 -8.03 -16.36
C LYS A 191 7.95 -7.12 -15.60
N GLU A 192 7.81 -7.16 -14.27
CA GLU A 192 8.64 -6.41 -13.34
C GLU A 192 9.24 -7.36 -12.32
N LYS A 193 10.48 -7.10 -11.92
CA LYS A 193 11.18 -7.86 -10.90
C LYS A 193 12.03 -6.93 -10.04
N SER A 194 11.96 -7.10 -8.73
CA SER A 194 12.86 -6.45 -7.78
C SER A 194 13.44 -7.48 -6.84
N THR A 195 14.72 -7.37 -6.53
CA THR A 195 15.41 -8.18 -5.53
C THR A 195 16.20 -7.25 -4.62
N VAL A 196 15.97 -7.37 -3.32
CA VAL A 196 16.65 -6.59 -2.28
C VAL A 196 17.34 -7.56 -1.33
N VAL A 197 18.61 -7.31 -1.04
CA VAL A 197 19.36 -7.99 0.00
C VAL A 197 19.95 -6.95 0.93
N ALA A 198 19.77 -7.10 2.23
CA ALA A 198 20.36 -6.23 3.22
C ALA A 198 21.08 -7.04 4.30
N PHE A 199 22.23 -6.55 4.71
CA PHE A 199 23.01 -7.09 5.83
C PHE A 199 23.15 -6.01 6.89
N GLY A 200 22.95 -6.36 8.14
CA GLY A 200 23.03 -5.38 9.21
C GLY A 200 23.66 -5.91 10.49
N LEU A 201 24.20 -4.97 11.23
CA LEU A 201 24.75 -5.12 12.57
C LEU A 201 23.94 -4.25 13.53
N ASP A 202 23.45 -4.85 14.60
CA ASP A 202 22.68 -4.19 15.65
C ASP A 202 23.44 -4.38 16.97
N VAL A 203 23.88 -3.28 17.61
CA VAL A 203 24.72 -3.30 18.80
C VAL A 203 24.12 -2.39 19.89
N HIS A 204 24.03 -2.92 21.11
CA HIS A 204 23.48 -2.23 22.26
C HIS A 204 24.48 -2.24 23.42
N PHE A 205 24.78 -1.07 23.96
CA PHE A 205 25.50 -0.94 25.23
C PHE A 205 24.63 -0.17 26.20
N LYS A 206 25.06 -0.07 27.46
CA LYS A 206 24.34 0.69 28.48
C LYS A 206 24.09 2.13 28.02
N GLY A 207 22.83 2.42 27.64
CA GLY A 207 22.39 3.74 27.21
C GLY A 207 22.68 4.10 25.74
N TYR A 208 23.23 3.18 24.95
CA TYR A 208 23.55 3.41 23.52
C TYR A 208 23.09 2.25 22.66
N SER A 209 22.64 2.54 21.45
CA SER A 209 22.31 1.56 20.42
C SER A 209 22.72 2.07 19.06
N PHE A 210 23.29 1.19 18.25
CA PHE A 210 23.77 1.48 16.89
C PHE A 210 23.27 0.39 15.96
N VAL A 211 22.81 0.80 14.78
CA VAL A 211 22.46 -0.10 13.68
C VAL A 211 23.23 0.36 12.46
N LEU A 212 23.97 -0.55 11.85
CA LEU A 212 24.58 -0.41 10.54
C LEU A 212 23.88 -1.35 9.59
N GLU A 213 23.50 -0.89 8.41
CA GLU A 213 22.86 -1.71 7.38
C GLU A 213 23.39 -1.35 6.01
N GLU A 214 23.76 -2.37 5.25
CA GLU A 214 24.11 -2.34 3.85
C GLU A 214 23.02 -3.00 3.05
N LYS A 215 22.43 -2.31 2.08
CA LYS A 215 21.32 -2.80 1.26
C LYS A 215 21.68 -2.66 -0.22
N ILE A 216 21.47 -3.75 -0.97
CA ILE A 216 21.58 -3.79 -2.43
C ILE A 216 20.21 -4.10 -2.99
N GLN A 217 19.76 -3.29 -3.92
CA GLN A 217 18.53 -3.50 -4.68
C GLN A 217 18.85 -3.62 -6.16
N GLN A 218 18.28 -4.59 -6.82
CA GLN A 218 18.27 -4.73 -8.26
C GLN A 218 16.82 -4.74 -8.74
N TYR A 219 16.52 -3.97 -9.77
CA TYR A 219 15.20 -3.88 -10.38
C TYR A 219 15.31 -4.02 -11.89
N GLU A 220 14.36 -4.71 -12.49
CA GLU A 220 14.24 -4.95 -13.93
C GLU A 220 12.79 -4.74 -14.35
N ASN A 221 12.55 -4.01 -15.43
CA ASN A 221 11.24 -3.83 -16.06
C ASN A 221 11.37 -3.96 -17.58
N THR A 222 10.58 -4.86 -18.17
CA THR A 222 10.44 -4.97 -19.61
C THR A 222 9.19 -4.22 -20.02
N ASN A 223 9.29 -2.91 -20.29
CA ASN A 223 8.17 -2.11 -20.76
C ASN A 223 8.13 -2.17 -22.30
N SER A 224 7.08 -2.75 -22.86
CA SER A 224 6.87 -2.82 -24.30
C SER A 224 5.41 -2.70 -24.67
N LEU A 225 5.14 -2.14 -25.84
CA LEU A 225 3.84 -2.05 -26.49
C LEU A 225 3.98 -2.59 -27.91
N PHE A 226 3.03 -3.38 -28.37
CA PHE A 226 3.04 -3.83 -29.74
C PHE A 226 1.63 -4.00 -30.28
N LEU A 227 1.49 -3.72 -31.58
CA LEU A 227 0.26 -3.94 -32.28
C LEU A 227 0.11 -5.45 -32.60
N PRO A 228 -0.98 -6.12 -32.18
CA PRO A 228 -1.16 -7.56 -32.41
C PRO A 228 -1.46 -7.91 -33.89
N GLY A 229 -1.75 -6.91 -34.72
CA GLY A 229 -2.06 -7.04 -36.17
C GLY A 229 -2.41 -5.68 -36.76
N CYS A 230 -2.74 -5.59 -38.06
CA CYS A 230 -3.19 -4.33 -38.65
C CYS A 230 -4.46 -3.82 -37.98
N SER A 231 -4.57 -2.50 -37.74
CA SER A 231 -5.72 -1.84 -37.12
C SER A 231 -6.10 -0.56 -37.86
N ASP A 232 -7.40 -0.30 -37.99
CA ASP A 232 -7.94 0.95 -38.52
C ASP A 232 -8.10 2.03 -37.43
N GLY A 233 -7.78 1.70 -36.17
CA GLY A 233 -7.90 2.58 -35.02
C GLY A 233 -9.31 2.72 -34.44
N GLY A 234 -9.44 3.47 -33.34
CA GLY A 234 -10.69 3.66 -32.61
C GLY A 234 -11.80 4.37 -33.39
N GLU A 235 -11.45 5.25 -34.32
CA GLU A 235 -12.40 6.01 -35.17
C GLU A 235 -12.99 5.17 -36.33
N GLY A 236 -12.49 3.97 -36.56
CA GLY A 236 -12.98 3.06 -37.59
C GLY A 236 -12.96 3.67 -39.00
N ALA A 237 -13.99 3.38 -39.83
CA ALA A 237 -14.08 3.86 -41.19
C ALA A 237 -14.32 5.38 -41.36
N SER A 238 -14.41 6.15 -40.26
CA SER A 238 -14.62 7.60 -40.29
C SER A 238 -13.42 8.37 -40.84
N TYR A 239 -12.22 7.80 -40.68
CA TYR A 239 -10.96 8.36 -41.20
C TYR A 239 -10.18 7.29 -41.96
N PRO A 240 -9.41 7.68 -43.00
CA PRO A 240 -8.60 6.74 -43.79
C PRO A 240 -7.30 6.34 -43.07
N SER A 241 -7.35 6.18 -41.75
CA SER A 241 -6.20 5.82 -40.92
C SER A 241 -6.05 4.31 -40.82
N SER A 242 -4.84 3.84 -40.83
CA SER A 242 -4.48 2.47 -40.43
C SER A 242 -3.10 2.42 -39.82
N LEU A 243 -2.87 1.45 -38.97
CA LEU A 243 -1.57 1.12 -38.41
C LEU A 243 -1.26 -0.34 -38.76
N ASP A 244 -0.24 -0.53 -39.60
CA ASP A 244 0.16 -1.84 -40.09
C ASP A 244 1.21 -2.48 -39.17
N LEU A 245 2.04 -1.65 -38.54
CA LEU A 245 3.05 -2.02 -37.58
C LEU A 245 3.16 -0.97 -36.50
N PHE A 246 3.24 -1.41 -35.24
CA PHE A 246 3.74 -0.62 -34.14
C PHE A 246 4.45 -1.50 -33.13
N TYR A 247 5.63 -1.07 -32.74
CA TYR A 247 6.42 -1.69 -31.71
C TYR A 247 7.16 -0.62 -30.91
N LEU A 248 6.89 -0.53 -29.60
CA LEU A 248 7.62 0.31 -28.66
C LEU A 248 8.25 -0.59 -27.60
N ASN A 249 9.55 -0.48 -27.41
CA ASN A 249 10.27 -1.23 -26.39
C ASN A 249 11.16 -0.28 -25.58
N GLN A 250 10.88 -0.22 -24.26
CA GLN A 250 11.54 0.68 -23.31
C GLN A 250 11.93 -0.09 -22.04
N PRO A 251 12.73 -1.17 -22.13
CA PRO A 251 13.20 -1.86 -20.96
C PRO A 251 14.16 -0.98 -20.17
N TYR A 252 14.05 -1.06 -18.85
CA TYR A 252 14.99 -0.40 -17.98
C TYR A 252 15.33 -1.27 -16.76
N ASP A 253 16.54 -1.12 -16.28
CA ASP A 253 17.02 -1.74 -15.07
C ASP A 253 17.79 -0.73 -14.21
N PHE A 254 17.76 -0.95 -12.90
CA PHE A 254 18.60 -0.18 -12.00
C PHE A 254 19.16 -1.02 -10.86
N LYS A 255 20.28 -0.57 -10.35
CA LYS A 255 20.92 -1.10 -9.16
C LYS A 255 21.16 0.00 -8.15
N THR A 256 20.72 -0.23 -6.91
CA THR A 256 20.87 0.74 -5.84
C THR A 256 21.66 0.14 -4.70
N TYR A 257 22.66 0.88 -4.22
CA TYR A 257 23.37 0.62 -2.97
C TYR A 257 22.89 1.60 -1.92
N THR A 258 22.58 1.13 -0.71
CA THR A 258 22.15 1.99 0.38
C THR A 258 22.88 1.64 1.66
N HIS A 259 23.59 2.61 2.22
CA HIS A 259 24.31 2.55 3.49
C HIS A 259 23.46 3.26 4.55
N THR A 260 23.15 2.60 5.64
CA THR A 260 22.36 3.20 6.72
C THR A 260 23.06 3.07 8.06
N LEU A 261 23.21 4.19 8.74
CA LEU A 261 23.63 4.27 10.15
C LEU A 261 22.47 4.84 10.97
N LYS A 262 22.08 4.15 12.04
CA LYS A 262 21.14 4.68 13.04
C LYS A 262 21.79 4.59 14.41
N PHE A 263 21.57 5.61 15.23
CA PHE A 263 22.02 5.59 16.61
C PHE A 263 20.96 6.18 17.55
N ASN A 264 20.94 5.65 18.78
CA ASN A 264 20.24 6.23 19.91
C ASN A 264 21.21 6.27 21.09
N ALA A 265 21.22 7.38 21.79
CA ALA A 265 22.10 7.58 22.92
C ALA A 265 21.32 8.22 24.08
N ARG A 266 21.56 7.70 25.26
CA ARG A 266 21.08 8.27 26.53
C ARG A 266 22.28 8.52 27.45
N PRO A 267 23.15 9.51 27.13
CA PRO A 267 24.37 9.77 27.90
C PRO A 267 24.08 10.15 29.35
N PHE A 268 22.96 10.82 29.60
CA PHE A 268 22.48 11.20 30.91
C PHE A 268 21.00 10.80 31.06
N SER A 269 20.53 10.71 32.30
CA SER A 269 19.13 10.32 32.60
C SER A 269 18.10 11.27 31.98
N ASN A 270 18.47 12.51 31.75
CA ASN A 270 17.63 13.59 31.23
C ASN A 270 17.89 13.97 29.77
N LEU A 271 18.81 13.28 29.07
CA LEU A 271 19.16 13.57 27.67
C LEU A 271 18.98 12.32 26.81
N LEU A 272 18.14 12.44 25.78
CA LEU A 272 17.98 11.45 24.72
C LEU A 272 18.40 12.10 23.40
N ILE A 273 19.26 11.40 22.66
CA ILE A 273 19.72 11.79 21.33
C ILE A 273 19.43 10.62 20.40
N ALA A 274 18.88 10.89 19.23
CA ALA A 274 18.72 9.90 18.18
C ALA A 274 19.19 10.51 16.86
N GLY A 275 19.65 9.66 15.95
CA GLY A 275 20.01 10.11 14.61
C GLY A 275 20.07 8.97 13.63
N SER A 276 19.94 9.32 12.36
CA SER A 276 20.15 8.42 11.24
C SER A 276 20.85 9.13 10.09
N ALA A 277 21.69 8.39 9.37
CA ALA A 277 22.24 8.75 8.09
C ALA A 277 21.96 7.64 7.10
N GLN A 278 21.44 7.97 5.94
CA GLN A 278 21.24 7.05 4.83
C GLN A 278 21.82 7.65 3.58
N LEU A 279 22.70 6.92 2.92
CA LEU A 279 23.34 7.26 1.67
C LEU A 279 22.92 6.24 0.64
N SER A 280 22.34 6.66 -0.46
CA SER A 280 21.87 5.77 -1.53
C SER A 280 22.43 6.26 -2.85
N ASP A 281 22.97 5.33 -3.61
CA ASP A 281 23.51 5.52 -4.93
C ASP A 281 22.82 4.53 -5.88
N MET A 282 22.31 5.02 -7.01
CA MET A 282 21.53 4.23 -7.98
C MET A 282 22.02 4.51 -9.39
N ASP A 283 22.44 3.44 -10.05
CA ASP A 283 22.74 3.41 -11.48
C ASP A 283 21.55 2.81 -12.25
N MET A 284 21.05 3.50 -13.27
CA MET A 284 19.94 3.07 -14.11
C MET A 284 20.32 3.09 -15.58
N ASN A 285 19.93 2.05 -16.30
CA ASN A 285 20.04 1.94 -17.75
C ASN A 285 18.66 1.84 -18.38
N LEU A 286 18.47 2.55 -19.47
CA LEU A 286 17.27 2.54 -20.30
C LEU A 286 17.67 2.33 -21.76
N THR A 287 16.98 1.44 -22.47
CA THR A 287 17.02 1.38 -23.93
C THR A 287 15.66 1.74 -24.49
N TYR A 288 15.64 2.36 -25.65
CA TYR A 288 14.45 2.80 -26.36
C TYR A 288 14.49 2.32 -27.81
N SER A 289 13.42 1.73 -28.28
CA SER A 289 13.20 1.49 -29.70
C SER A 289 11.72 1.63 -30.00
N GLU A 290 11.40 2.36 -31.06
CA GLU A 290 10.05 2.56 -31.54
C GLU A 290 10.03 2.42 -33.04
N GLU A 291 9.10 1.64 -33.59
CA GLU A 291 8.91 1.42 -35.00
C GLU A 291 7.41 1.49 -35.32
N ALA A 292 7.05 2.25 -36.33
CA ALA A 292 5.67 2.37 -36.79
C ALA A 292 5.58 2.49 -38.29
N ASP A 293 4.54 1.88 -38.88
CA ASP A 293 4.18 1.97 -40.30
C ASP A 293 2.66 1.99 -40.43
N GLY A 294 2.14 2.86 -41.32
CA GLY A 294 0.70 2.97 -41.49
C GLY A 294 0.27 4.17 -42.34
N ILE A 295 -0.99 4.53 -42.17
CA ILE A 295 -1.64 5.67 -42.84
C ILE A 295 -2.17 6.64 -41.78
N THR A 296 -1.84 7.92 -41.91
CA THR A 296 -2.32 8.98 -41.00
C THR A 296 -3.82 9.23 -41.19
N TYR A 297 -4.45 9.95 -40.25
CA TYR A 297 -5.85 10.38 -40.34
C TYR A 297 -6.16 11.25 -41.59
N LEU A 298 -5.13 11.83 -42.26
CA LEU A 298 -5.25 12.55 -43.52
C LEU A 298 -5.06 11.66 -44.76
N GLY A 299 -4.94 10.34 -44.61
CA GLY A 299 -4.74 9.40 -45.69
C GLY A 299 -3.33 9.40 -46.29
N ARG A 300 -2.33 9.85 -45.55
CA ARG A 300 -0.91 9.88 -45.99
C ARG A 300 -0.14 8.73 -45.35
N PRO A 301 0.64 7.97 -46.13
CA PRO A 301 1.50 6.94 -45.59
C PRO A 301 2.59 7.56 -44.71
N PHE A 302 2.96 6.87 -43.62
CA PHE A 302 4.08 7.19 -42.77
C PHE A 302 4.80 5.93 -42.34
N ALA A 303 6.10 6.02 -42.19
CA ALA A 303 6.92 4.99 -41.54
C ALA A 303 8.06 5.68 -40.84
N TYR A 304 8.38 5.21 -39.62
CA TYR A 304 9.56 5.66 -38.88
C TYR A 304 10.12 4.56 -37.98
N SER A 305 11.38 4.67 -37.68
CA SER A 305 12.08 3.84 -36.72
C SER A 305 12.99 4.73 -35.90
N LEU A 306 12.78 4.76 -34.56
CA LEU A 306 13.55 5.53 -33.60
C LEU A 306 14.32 4.57 -32.71
N SER A 307 15.53 4.92 -32.32
CA SER A 307 16.30 4.15 -31.34
C SER A 307 17.02 5.07 -30.38
N GLY A 308 17.20 4.61 -29.15
CA GLY A 308 17.82 5.41 -28.12
C GLY A 308 18.36 4.60 -26.94
N GLN A 309 19.16 5.27 -26.15
CA GLN A 309 19.67 4.75 -24.89
C GLN A 309 19.78 5.88 -23.87
N GLY A 310 19.58 5.56 -22.61
CA GLY A 310 19.72 6.50 -21.50
C GLY A 310 20.41 5.88 -20.31
N THR A 311 21.12 6.72 -19.59
CA THR A 311 21.71 6.41 -18.30
C THR A 311 21.28 7.46 -17.28
N PHE A 312 21.00 7.04 -16.06
CA PHE A 312 20.66 7.93 -14.97
C PHE A 312 21.41 7.48 -13.72
N ASP A 313 22.19 8.40 -13.18
CA ASP A 313 22.85 8.25 -11.88
C ASP A 313 22.10 9.08 -10.87
N ARG A 314 21.79 8.50 -9.71
CA ARG A 314 21.00 9.18 -8.69
C ARG A 314 21.60 8.97 -7.31
N GLU A 315 21.92 10.06 -6.65
CA GLU A 315 22.35 10.08 -5.27
C GLU A 315 21.23 10.62 -4.36
N ILE A 316 21.00 9.94 -3.24
CA ILE A 316 20.02 10.37 -2.22
C ILE A 316 20.68 10.27 -0.85
N ASN A 317 20.89 11.40 -0.20
CA ASN A 317 21.47 11.51 1.11
C ASN A 317 20.46 12.05 2.12
N LEU A 318 20.19 11.30 3.18
CA LEU A 318 19.22 11.64 4.23
C LEU A 318 19.91 11.64 5.58
N TYR A 319 19.76 12.72 6.32
CA TYR A 319 20.31 12.88 7.67
C TYR A 319 19.22 13.37 8.61
N ASP A 320 18.98 12.63 9.69
CA ASP A 320 18.04 13.00 10.74
C ASP A 320 18.78 13.04 12.07
N PHE A 321 18.51 14.07 12.86
CA PHE A 321 19.03 14.22 14.21
C PHE A 321 17.92 14.75 15.12
N ASP A 322 17.66 14.04 16.21
CA ASP A 322 16.64 14.38 17.20
C ASP A 322 17.27 14.48 18.58
N ILE A 323 16.85 15.47 19.36
CA ILE A 323 17.26 15.68 20.74
C ILE A 323 16.04 15.90 21.63
N THR A 324 16.03 15.25 22.77
CA THR A 324 15.07 15.52 23.84
C THR A 324 15.82 15.72 25.15
N TYR A 325 15.69 16.90 25.74
CA TYR A 325 16.31 17.27 26.98
C TYR A 325 15.27 17.59 28.03
N LEU A 326 15.26 16.80 29.12
CA LEU A 326 14.44 17.04 30.30
C LEU A 326 15.12 18.12 31.15
N LEU A 327 14.64 19.36 31.03
CA LEU A 327 15.15 20.49 31.79
C LEU A 327 14.77 20.35 33.28
N PHE A 328 13.51 19.94 33.52
CA PHE A 328 12.96 19.57 34.82
C PHE A 328 12.10 18.32 34.69
N ASN A 329 11.70 17.70 35.78
CA ASN A 329 10.86 16.50 35.76
C ASN A 329 9.54 16.63 34.95
N LYS A 330 9.14 17.86 34.63
CA LYS A 330 7.88 18.18 33.95
C LYS A 330 8.07 18.91 32.60
N LEU A 331 9.26 19.41 32.33
CA LEU A 331 9.53 20.20 31.11
C LEU A 331 10.62 19.52 30.29
N ALA A 332 10.29 19.20 29.04
CA ALA A 332 11.26 18.75 28.05
C ALA A 332 11.36 19.77 26.91
N ILE A 333 12.59 19.99 26.45
CA ILE A 333 12.91 20.66 25.20
C ILE A 333 13.08 19.56 24.14
N ILE A 334 12.40 19.69 23.02
CA ILE A 334 12.54 18.81 21.86
C ILE A 334 13.15 19.61 20.71
N GLY A 335 14.03 18.98 19.96
CA GLY A 335 14.63 19.57 18.76
C GLY A 335 14.88 18.50 17.73
N ALA A 336 14.77 18.85 16.45
CA ALA A 336 15.14 17.99 15.35
C ALA A 336 15.74 18.80 14.20
N VAL A 337 16.70 18.18 13.53
CA VAL A 337 17.28 18.69 12.28
C VAL A 337 17.18 17.58 11.24
N ARG A 338 16.72 17.92 10.04
CA ARG A 338 16.60 16.99 8.92
C ARG A 338 17.24 17.62 7.70
N TYR A 339 18.18 16.92 7.10
CA TYR A 339 18.77 17.31 5.83
C TYR A 339 18.55 16.23 4.79
N ARG A 340 18.10 16.62 3.63
CA ARG A 340 17.87 15.75 2.47
C ARG A 340 18.56 16.39 1.28
N ASP A 341 19.33 15.58 0.60
CA ASP A 341 20.03 15.94 -0.62
C ASP A 341 19.70 14.90 -1.67
N PHE A 342 19.30 15.37 -2.83
CA PHE A 342 18.94 14.54 -3.98
C PHE A 342 19.62 15.14 -5.21
N GLU A 343 20.37 14.31 -5.89
CA GLU A 343 20.99 14.65 -7.16
C GLU A 343 20.72 13.54 -8.18
N GLN A 344 20.29 13.92 -9.35
CA GLN A 344 20.11 13.04 -10.48
C GLN A 344 20.77 13.68 -11.68
N ASP A 345 21.72 12.96 -12.26
CA ASP A 345 22.30 13.24 -13.56
C ASP A 345 21.87 12.17 -14.53
N GLY A 346 21.44 12.58 -15.71
CA GLY A 346 21.00 11.64 -16.71
C GLY A 346 21.13 12.19 -18.11
N SER A 347 21.20 11.29 -19.05
CA SER A 347 21.12 11.58 -20.47
C SER A 347 20.27 10.55 -21.16
N LEU A 348 19.39 11.01 -22.02
CA LEU A 348 18.65 10.18 -22.98
C LEU A 348 19.07 10.64 -24.37
N THR A 349 19.48 9.70 -25.21
CA THR A 349 19.79 9.97 -26.62
C THR A 349 18.78 9.23 -27.47
N ILE A 350 18.01 9.96 -28.29
CA ILE A 350 17.07 9.38 -29.26
C ILE A 350 17.53 9.84 -30.64
N ASP A 351 17.78 8.90 -31.54
CA ASP A 351 18.29 9.15 -32.91
C ASP A 351 19.54 10.04 -32.98
N GLY A 352 20.39 9.95 -31.97
CA GLY A 352 21.63 10.71 -31.88
C GLY A 352 21.49 12.11 -31.26
N GLU A 353 20.25 12.56 -30.96
CA GLU A 353 20.02 13.85 -30.28
C GLU A 353 20.00 13.63 -28.77
N PRO A 354 20.92 14.23 -28.01
CA PRO A 354 20.97 14.08 -26.57
C PRO A 354 19.95 15.00 -25.86
N GLU A 355 19.20 14.43 -24.96
CA GLU A 355 18.31 15.14 -24.04
C GLU A 355 18.84 15.03 -22.61
N PRO A 356 19.40 16.11 -22.03
CA PRO A 356 19.87 16.09 -20.66
C PRO A 356 18.69 16.07 -19.69
N ALA A 357 18.82 15.31 -18.61
CA ALA A 357 17.82 15.20 -17.56
C ALA A 357 18.49 15.28 -16.18
N ALA A 358 18.93 16.47 -15.81
CA ALA A 358 19.54 16.72 -14.51
C ALA A 358 18.53 17.38 -13.55
N LEU A 359 18.48 16.88 -12.33
CA LEU A 359 17.62 17.40 -11.26
C LEU A 359 18.37 17.33 -9.93
N LYS A 360 18.45 18.46 -9.24
CA LYS A 360 19.04 18.54 -7.91
C LYS A 360 18.11 19.27 -6.96
N TYR A 361 17.94 18.75 -5.76
CA TYR A 361 17.32 19.50 -4.69
C TYR A 361 17.94 19.17 -3.34
N ASP A 362 18.07 20.18 -2.50
CA ASP A 362 18.38 20.04 -1.10
C ASP A 362 17.26 20.60 -0.23
N THR A 363 17.07 19.99 0.91
CA THR A 363 16.06 20.40 1.90
C THR A 363 16.67 20.37 3.28
N LEU A 364 16.64 21.51 3.99
CA LEU A 364 17.07 21.63 5.37
C LEU A 364 15.87 21.98 6.25
N GLY A 365 15.56 21.11 7.20
CA GLY A 365 14.46 21.28 8.14
C GLY A 365 14.92 21.39 9.58
N PHE A 366 14.30 22.29 10.33
CA PHE A 366 14.46 22.45 11.76
C PHE A 366 13.10 22.33 12.46
N GLU A 367 13.07 21.61 13.57
CA GLU A 367 11.91 21.55 14.45
C GLU A 367 12.36 21.80 15.88
N GLY A 368 11.64 22.66 16.59
CA GLY A 368 11.88 22.94 17.99
C GLY A 368 10.58 23.06 18.77
N GLY A 369 10.57 22.58 20.00
CA GLY A 369 9.35 22.62 20.81
C GLY A 369 9.60 22.41 22.29
N LEU A 370 8.55 22.69 23.06
CA LEU A 370 8.48 22.50 24.49
C LEU A 370 7.34 21.52 24.80
N GLN A 371 7.65 20.53 25.61
CA GLN A 371 6.65 19.62 26.16
C GLN A 371 6.56 19.83 27.67
N TYR A 372 5.40 20.22 28.15
CA TYR A 372 5.16 20.43 29.57
C TYR A 372 4.12 19.46 30.10
N GLN A 373 4.48 18.74 31.15
CA GLN A 373 3.60 17.81 31.85
C GLN A 373 3.03 18.46 33.11
N PHE A 374 1.83 19.04 33.02
CA PHE A 374 1.14 19.69 34.13
C PHE A 374 0.87 18.71 35.29
N SER A 375 0.47 17.49 34.92
CA SER A 375 0.22 16.36 35.80
C SER A 375 0.46 15.04 35.10
N PRO A 376 0.48 13.88 35.77
CA PRO A 376 0.52 12.58 35.10
C PRO A 376 -0.63 12.34 34.10
N LYS A 377 -1.67 13.19 34.16
CA LYS A 377 -2.87 13.09 33.34
C LYS A 377 -2.98 14.15 32.21
N LEU A 378 -2.13 15.16 32.25
CA LEU A 378 -2.21 16.29 31.31
C LEU A 378 -0.80 16.69 30.86
N ALA A 379 -0.58 16.61 29.56
CA ALA A 379 0.63 17.07 28.88
C ALA A 379 0.29 17.93 27.68
N LEU A 380 1.05 18.99 27.47
CA LEU A 380 0.97 19.89 26.31
C LEU A 380 2.34 19.94 25.64
N THR A 381 2.35 19.78 24.33
CA THR A 381 3.51 20.03 23.48
C THR A 381 3.17 21.18 22.55
N LEU A 382 4.05 22.17 22.43
CA LEU A 382 3.96 23.26 21.47
C LEU A 382 5.30 23.36 20.75
N GLY A 383 5.27 23.62 19.45
CA GLY A 383 6.51 23.74 18.68
C GLY A 383 6.33 24.52 17.39
N TYR A 384 7.47 24.76 16.80
CA TYR A 384 7.64 25.42 15.53
C TYR A 384 8.51 24.58 14.61
N ARG A 385 8.22 24.63 13.32
CA ARG A 385 8.96 23.94 12.25
C ARG A 385 9.28 24.92 11.14
N ASN A 386 10.51 24.84 10.65
CA ASN A 386 10.96 25.55 9.46
C ASN A 386 11.62 24.54 8.52
N GLU A 387 11.39 24.68 7.22
CA GLU A 387 12.01 23.87 6.18
C GLU A 387 12.30 24.77 4.99
N ALA A 388 13.54 24.76 4.52
CA ALA A 388 13.97 25.43 3.32
C ALA A 388 14.36 24.37 2.28
N ARG A 389 13.90 24.55 1.04
CA ARG A 389 14.22 23.68 -0.08
C ARG A 389 14.69 24.52 -1.26
N ASN A 390 15.81 24.11 -1.85
CA ASN A 390 16.30 24.60 -3.14
C ASN A 390 16.08 23.50 -4.17
N LEU A 391 15.61 23.87 -5.35
CA LEU A 391 15.40 22.98 -6.49
C LEU A 391 16.12 23.59 -7.69
N GLU A 392 16.95 22.79 -8.33
CA GLU A 392 17.66 23.15 -9.56
C GLU A 392 17.38 22.04 -10.58
N GLY A 393 17.07 22.40 -11.82
CA GLY A 393 16.81 21.44 -12.88
C GLY A 393 17.35 21.96 -14.20
N THR A 394 17.77 21.03 -15.04
CA THR A 394 18.20 21.28 -16.41
C THR A 394 17.43 20.35 -17.31
N GLU A 395 16.50 20.94 -18.07
CA GLU A 395 15.85 20.33 -19.22
C GLU A 395 16.29 21.12 -20.47
N THR A 396 15.39 21.62 -21.26
CA THR A 396 15.68 22.60 -22.33
C THR A 396 16.05 23.97 -21.79
N VAL A 397 15.66 24.28 -20.55
CA VAL A 397 15.95 25.52 -19.82
C VAL A 397 16.34 25.19 -18.39
N THR A 398 17.45 25.75 -17.93
CA THR A 398 17.86 25.68 -16.53
C THR A 398 16.93 26.53 -15.65
N TYR A 399 16.39 25.97 -14.59
CA TYR A 399 15.56 26.68 -13.61
C TYR A 399 16.07 26.45 -12.19
N GLU A 400 15.89 27.45 -11.36
CA GLU A 400 16.19 27.43 -9.93
C GLU A 400 14.95 27.90 -9.16
N GLU A 401 14.53 27.14 -8.17
CA GLU A 401 13.36 27.46 -7.35
C GLU A 401 13.66 27.24 -5.87
N LYS A 402 13.30 28.24 -5.05
CA LYS A 402 13.48 28.22 -3.60
C LYS A 402 12.13 28.28 -2.91
N THR A 403 11.89 27.34 -2.01
CA THR A 403 10.67 27.31 -1.20
C THR A 403 11.02 27.28 0.27
N GLN A 404 10.34 28.11 1.05
CA GLN A 404 10.41 28.07 2.50
C GLN A 404 9.05 27.69 3.09
N ARG A 405 9.07 26.71 3.95
CA ARG A 405 7.92 26.27 4.71
C ARG A 405 8.10 26.58 6.19
N ASN A 406 7.12 27.22 6.77
CA ASN A 406 7.06 27.49 8.20
C ASN A 406 5.80 26.84 8.79
N GLY A 407 5.82 26.53 10.07
CA GLY A 407 4.64 25.97 10.71
C GLY A 407 4.73 25.92 12.22
N ILE A 408 3.57 25.96 12.83
CA ILE A 408 3.38 25.71 14.27
C ILE A 408 2.64 24.41 14.48
N PHE A 409 2.93 23.75 15.58
CA PHE A 409 2.18 22.56 15.98
C PHE A 409 1.92 22.55 17.50
N GLY A 410 0.83 21.90 17.85
CA GLY A 410 0.44 21.69 19.24
C GLY A 410 -0.19 20.32 19.43
N ASN A 411 0.15 19.66 20.54
CA ASN A 411 -0.44 18.39 20.94
C ASN A 411 -0.83 18.47 22.41
N LEU A 412 -2.11 18.25 22.71
CA LEU A 412 -2.64 18.15 24.08
C LEU A 412 -3.08 16.71 24.35
N LYS A 413 -2.46 16.08 25.34
CA LYS A 413 -2.83 14.75 25.85
C LYS A 413 -3.51 14.92 27.20
N LEU A 414 -4.72 14.38 27.33
CA LEU A 414 -5.50 14.43 28.56
C LEU A 414 -6.02 13.01 28.90
N ASP A 415 -5.52 12.45 29.99
CA ASP A 415 -5.89 11.16 30.54
C ASP A 415 -6.63 11.33 31.89
N PRO A 416 -7.90 11.84 31.92
CA PRO A 416 -8.60 12.17 33.15
C PRO A 416 -8.73 10.97 34.08
N SER A 417 -8.78 9.77 33.50
CA SER A 417 -8.82 8.51 34.21
C SER A 417 -8.09 7.41 33.38
N ARG A 418 -7.81 6.28 34.03
CA ARG A 418 -7.27 5.10 33.30
C ARG A 418 -8.19 4.59 32.18
N LYS A 419 -9.46 5.01 32.20
CA LYS A 419 -10.49 4.57 31.25
C LYS A 419 -10.68 5.53 30.08
N LEU A 420 -10.40 6.82 30.25
CA LEU A 420 -10.62 7.86 29.25
C LEU A 420 -9.29 8.51 28.84
N LYS A 421 -9.03 8.52 27.53
CA LYS A 421 -7.90 9.20 26.91
C LYS A 421 -8.40 10.12 25.82
N LEU A 422 -7.95 11.36 25.83
CA LEU A 422 -8.23 12.39 24.85
C LEU A 422 -6.91 12.92 24.29
N THR A 423 -6.86 13.11 22.98
CA THR A 423 -5.70 13.75 22.31
C THR A 423 -6.23 14.76 21.31
N LEU A 424 -5.69 15.97 21.35
CA LEU A 424 -5.94 17.02 20.39
C LEU A 424 -4.62 17.38 19.72
N ASP A 425 -4.58 17.37 18.41
CA ASP A 425 -3.44 17.76 17.60
C ASP A 425 -3.87 18.91 16.69
N TYR A 426 -3.05 19.95 16.63
CA TYR A 426 -3.22 21.05 15.72
C TYR A 426 -1.91 21.35 15.01
N GLN A 427 -1.97 21.61 13.73
CA GLN A 427 -0.84 22.03 12.90
C GLN A 427 -1.32 23.11 11.94
N ARG A 428 -0.54 24.17 11.81
CA ARG A 428 -0.70 25.18 10.76
C ARG A 428 0.64 25.37 10.08
N GLY A 429 0.62 25.37 8.75
CA GLY A 429 1.81 25.62 7.94
C GLY A 429 1.52 26.66 6.87
N TRP A 430 2.57 27.38 6.44
CA TRP A 430 2.53 28.30 5.33
C TRP A 430 3.83 28.20 4.53
N TYR A 431 3.68 28.38 3.22
CA TYR A 431 4.76 28.31 2.23
C TYR A 431 4.85 29.65 1.53
N ASP A 432 6.05 30.10 1.23
CA ASP A 432 6.28 31.35 0.51
C ASP A 432 6.30 31.17 -1.01
N ASN A 433 6.65 29.99 -1.51
CA ASN A 433 6.72 29.71 -2.94
C ASN A 433 6.35 28.25 -3.20
N PRO A 434 5.08 27.91 -3.55
CA PRO A 434 4.68 26.54 -3.82
C PRO A 434 5.20 26.07 -5.19
N TYR A 435 5.56 24.79 -5.28
CA TYR A 435 6.13 24.19 -6.49
C TYR A 435 5.17 24.09 -7.68
N THR A 436 3.88 24.01 -7.42
CA THR A 436 2.85 23.86 -8.44
C THR A 436 1.62 24.66 -8.07
N LEU A 437 0.78 24.95 -9.04
CA LEU A 437 -0.50 25.66 -8.85
C LEU A 437 -1.44 24.95 -7.85
N ILE A 438 -1.31 23.65 -7.67
CA ILE A 438 -2.07 22.86 -6.71
C ILE A 438 -1.32 22.56 -5.40
N SER A 439 -0.07 23.03 -5.26
CA SER A 439 0.64 22.93 -3.98
C SER A 439 0.13 24.01 -3.02
N PRO A 440 -0.19 23.67 -1.76
CA PRO A 440 -0.75 24.66 -0.84
C PRO A 440 0.25 25.73 -0.45
N THR A 441 -0.20 26.99 -0.40
CA THR A 441 0.52 28.10 0.26
C THR A 441 0.26 28.13 1.77
N SER A 442 -0.88 27.55 2.20
CA SER A 442 -1.15 27.37 3.61
C SER A 442 -2.01 26.15 3.87
N PHE A 443 -1.87 25.58 5.06
CA PHE A 443 -2.75 24.52 5.54
C PHE A 443 -3.01 24.61 7.04
N ASP A 444 -4.19 24.19 7.44
CA ASP A 444 -4.61 23.97 8.81
C ASP A 444 -5.05 22.52 8.98
N ARG A 445 -4.49 21.83 9.94
CA ARG A 445 -4.86 20.46 10.28
C ARG A 445 -5.20 20.36 11.76
N PHE A 446 -6.41 19.90 12.04
CA PHE A 446 -6.87 19.60 13.38
C PHE A 446 -7.28 18.15 13.50
N ARG A 447 -6.83 17.46 14.53
CA ARG A 447 -7.24 16.09 14.85
C ARG A 447 -7.62 16.00 16.32
N ALA A 448 -8.80 15.44 16.58
CA ALA A 448 -9.24 15.06 17.92
C ALA A 448 -9.44 13.55 18.00
N THR A 449 -8.98 12.90 19.04
CA THR A 449 -9.24 11.50 19.32
C THR A 449 -9.70 11.30 20.74
N ALA A 450 -10.71 10.45 20.93
CA ALA A 450 -11.23 10.04 22.23
C ALA A 450 -11.27 8.51 22.32
N LYS A 451 -10.82 7.94 23.43
CA LYS A 451 -10.90 6.51 23.71
C LYS A 451 -11.42 6.30 25.12
N LEU A 452 -12.54 5.60 25.24
CA LEU A 452 -13.15 5.26 26.54
C LEU A 452 -13.25 3.73 26.66
N ARG A 453 -12.70 3.19 27.74
CA ARG A 453 -12.66 1.76 28.03
C ARG A 453 -13.44 1.49 29.33
N LEU A 454 -14.56 0.76 29.22
CA LEU A 454 -15.49 0.46 30.32
C LEU A 454 -15.67 -1.06 30.43
N LYS A 455 -14.92 -1.74 31.29
CA LYS A 455 -14.98 -3.21 31.44
C LYS A 455 -15.01 -3.95 30.09
N GLN A 456 -16.22 -4.23 29.58
CA GLN A 456 -16.49 -4.96 28.35
C GLN A 456 -16.69 -4.05 27.13
N PHE A 457 -16.82 -2.72 27.33
CA PHE A 457 -17.01 -1.75 26.26
C PHE A 457 -15.74 -1.00 25.93
N ASP A 458 -15.41 -0.90 24.64
CA ASP A 458 -14.40 -0.04 24.06
C ASP A 458 -15.09 0.95 23.12
N LEU A 459 -15.04 2.23 23.46
CA LEU A 459 -15.58 3.32 22.63
C LEU A 459 -14.41 4.15 22.12
N SER A 460 -14.39 4.44 20.83
CA SER A 460 -13.40 5.37 20.28
C SER A 460 -14.02 6.26 19.22
N GLY A 461 -13.59 7.51 19.20
CA GLY A 461 -13.95 8.49 18.19
C GLY A 461 -12.72 9.24 17.71
N SER A 462 -12.69 9.61 16.46
CA SER A 462 -11.69 10.51 15.88
C SER A 462 -12.34 11.47 14.91
N TYR A 463 -11.91 12.72 14.96
CA TYR A 463 -12.26 13.75 13.99
C TYR A 463 -10.99 14.33 13.41
N LEU A 464 -10.96 14.52 12.09
CA LEU A 464 -9.89 15.16 11.34
C LEU A 464 -10.50 16.26 10.47
N LEU A 465 -9.99 17.47 10.61
CA LEU A 465 -10.19 18.57 9.67
C LEU A 465 -8.83 18.88 9.02
N ASN A 466 -8.80 18.94 7.72
CA ASN A 466 -7.66 19.40 6.95
C ASN A 466 -8.14 20.43 5.93
N LYS A 467 -7.64 21.66 6.03
CA LYS A 467 -7.88 22.73 5.07
C LYS A 467 -6.58 23.11 4.43
N SER A 468 -6.55 23.24 3.13
CA SER A 468 -5.40 23.64 2.35
C SER A 468 -5.82 24.67 1.33
N LYS A 469 -4.99 25.65 1.08
CA LYS A 469 -5.26 26.75 0.16
C LYS A 469 -4.00 27.11 -0.61
N ASN A 470 -4.17 27.42 -1.89
CA ASN A 470 -3.21 28.16 -2.70
C ASN A 470 -3.92 29.36 -3.33
N ASP A 471 -3.36 30.54 -3.16
CA ASP A 471 -3.92 31.81 -3.63
C ASP A 471 -2.85 32.68 -4.35
N ILE A 472 -1.87 32.03 -4.99
CA ILE A 472 -0.84 32.69 -5.77
C ILE A 472 -1.30 32.89 -7.22
N TYR A 473 -0.96 34.02 -7.83
CA TYR A 473 -1.12 34.31 -9.27
C TYR A 473 -2.57 34.36 -9.80
N ASP A 474 -3.51 34.89 -9.04
CA ASP A 474 -4.96 34.97 -9.43
C ASP A 474 -5.60 33.59 -9.71
N GLU A 475 -4.96 32.52 -9.33
CA GLU A 475 -5.49 31.17 -9.36
C GLU A 475 -5.84 30.75 -7.94
N LEU A 476 -7.04 30.22 -7.76
CA LEU A 476 -7.50 29.74 -6.47
C LEU A 476 -7.52 28.21 -6.46
N TRP A 477 -6.83 27.63 -5.51
CA TRP A 477 -6.98 26.23 -5.19
C TRP A 477 -7.29 26.09 -3.70
N GLU A 478 -8.43 25.51 -3.38
CA GLU A 478 -8.84 25.24 -2.01
C GLU A 478 -9.27 23.79 -1.85
N SER A 479 -8.88 23.16 -0.75
CA SER A 479 -9.31 21.81 -0.41
C SER A 479 -9.66 21.74 1.06
N THR A 480 -10.85 21.27 1.36
CA THR A 480 -11.33 20.98 2.71
C THR A 480 -11.67 19.50 2.82
N LYS A 481 -11.10 18.82 3.79
CA LYS A 481 -11.42 17.44 4.12
C LYS A 481 -11.84 17.34 5.58
N ASN A 482 -13.07 16.86 5.79
CA ASN A 482 -13.60 16.47 7.10
C ASN A 482 -13.68 14.96 7.19
N GLN A 483 -13.23 14.38 8.28
CA GLN A 483 -13.37 12.95 8.52
C GLN A 483 -13.77 12.69 9.97
N LEU A 484 -14.90 12.02 10.15
CA LEU A 484 -15.37 11.52 11.44
C LEU A 484 -15.31 10.00 11.43
N SER A 485 -14.79 9.40 12.50
CA SER A 485 -14.84 7.94 12.68
C SER A 485 -15.25 7.64 14.12
N LEU A 486 -16.25 6.80 14.27
CA LEU A 486 -16.80 6.34 15.54
C LEU A 486 -16.76 4.82 15.60
N ARG A 487 -16.37 4.25 16.74
CA ARG A 487 -16.31 2.80 16.94
C ARG A 487 -16.81 2.43 18.31
N VAL A 488 -17.61 1.39 18.36
CA VAL A 488 -18.14 0.79 19.58
C VAL A 488 -17.81 -0.70 19.56
N GLY A 489 -17.10 -1.18 20.54
CA GLY A 489 -16.82 -2.58 20.76
C GLY A 489 -17.41 -3.05 22.08
N TYR A 490 -18.05 -4.21 22.10
CA TYR A 490 -18.45 -4.93 23.29
C TYR A 490 -17.81 -6.34 23.25
N ASN A 491 -17.11 -6.70 24.30
CA ASN A 491 -16.36 -7.95 24.36
C ASN A 491 -16.63 -8.66 25.69
N ALA A 492 -17.57 -9.60 25.66
CA ALA A 492 -17.82 -10.58 26.70
C ALA A 492 -17.27 -11.95 26.29
N GLU A 493 -17.24 -12.91 27.20
CA GLU A 493 -16.68 -14.25 26.97
C GLU A 493 -17.35 -14.97 25.78
N ASP A 494 -18.68 -14.93 25.74
CA ASP A 494 -19.48 -15.64 24.74
C ASP A 494 -20.12 -14.72 23.70
N PHE A 495 -19.98 -13.41 23.83
CA PHE A 495 -20.60 -12.43 22.95
C PHE A 495 -19.62 -11.30 22.61
N LYS A 496 -19.40 -11.09 21.32
CA LYS A 496 -18.60 -9.97 20.81
C LYS A 496 -19.42 -9.20 19.81
N LEU A 497 -19.45 -7.87 19.97
CA LEU A 497 -20.09 -6.95 19.05
C LEU A 497 -19.09 -5.85 18.70
N PHE A 498 -19.04 -5.48 17.44
CA PHE A 498 -18.33 -4.33 16.93
C PHE A 498 -19.25 -3.55 16.00
N VAL A 499 -19.28 -2.23 16.16
CA VAL A 499 -19.96 -1.31 15.25
C VAL A 499 -19.03 -0.14 14.97
N GLY A 500 -18.83 0.16 13.71
CA GLY A 500 -18.05 1.28 13.20
C GLY A 500 -18.86 2.15 12.25
N TYR A 501 -18.61 3.45 12.31
CA TYR A 501 -19.12 4.41 11.33
C TYR A 501 -18.03 5.41 11.00
N SER A 502 -17.85 5.68 9.70
CA SER A 502 -16.96 6.71 9.21
C SER A 502 -17.68 7.57 8.17
N LEU A 503 -17.52 8.88 8.30
CA LEU A 503 -17.93 9.90 7.35
C LEU A 503 -16.67 10.57 6.83
N ILE A 504 -16.55 10.71 5.53
CA ILE A 504 -15.51 11.50 4.85
C ILE A 504 -16.24 12.48 3.93
N ASP A 505 -16.00 13.76 4.15
CA ASP A 505 -16.51 14.84 3.35
C ASP A 505 -15.32 15.61 2.76
N VAL A 506 -15.29 15.77 1.46
CA VAL A 506 -14.23 16.44 0.71
C VAL A 506 -14.84 17.46 -0.21
N GLU A 507 -14.38 18.68 -0.08
CA GLU A 507 -14.67 19.77 -0.99
C GLU A 507 -13.35 20.26 -1.59
N HIS A 508 -13.29 20.33 -2.90
CA HIS A 508 -12.14 20.81 -3.64
C HIS A 508 -12.58 21.80 -4.69
N LYS A 509 -12.06 23.00 -4.64
CA LYS A 509 -12.32 24.09 -5.59
C LYS A 509 -11.01 24.50 -6.25
N SER A 510 -11.02 24.56 -7.58
CA SER A 510 -9.91 25.09 -8.37
C SER A 510 -10.45 26.03 -9.45
N ASP A 511 -10.00 27.27 -9.41
CA ASP A 511 -10.30 28.28 -10.43
C ASP A 511 -9.01 28.56 -11.20
N ARG A 512 -9.02 28.32 -12.50
CA ARG A 512 -7.84 28.49 -13.34
C ARG A 512 -8.15 29.32 -14.59
N THR A 513 -7.35 30.33 -14.82
CA THR A 513 -7.41 31.10 -16.07
C THR A 513 -6.55 30.43 -17.15
N ILE A 514 -7.19 29.96 -18.21
CA ILE A 514 -6.52 29.31 -19.35
C ILE A 514 -6.47 30.29 -20.50
N ALA A 515 -5.24 30.60 -20.97
CA ALA A 515 -5.04 31.40 -22.17
C ALA A 515 -5.40 30.57 -23.41
N TYR A 516 -6.11 31.19 -24.35
CA TYR A 516 -6.33 30.55 -25.65
C TYR A 516 -5.04 30.40 -26.44
N PRO A 517 -4.87 29.29 -27.17
CA PRO A 517 -3.78 29.16 -28.13
C PRO A 517 -3.79 30.34 -29.12
N PRO A 518 -2.63 30.84 -29.59
CA PRO A 518 -2.53 31.99 -30.49
C PRO A 518 -3.35 31.88 -31.80
N ALA A 519 -3.72 30.67 -32.22
CA ALA A 519 -4.52 30.41 -33.41
C ALA A 519 -6.04 30.61 -33.23
N TRP A 520 -6.51 30.87 -32.01
CA TRP A 520 -7.95 31.06 -31.74
C TRP A 520 -8.28 32.55 -31.69
N THR A 521 -9.33 32.95 -32.42
CA THR A 521 -9.76 34.34 -32.56
C THR A 521 -10.71 34.81 -31.45
N GLY A 522 -10.80 34.09 -30.33
CA GLY A 522 -11.63 34.40 -29.19
C GLY A 522 -11.00 35.39 -28.18
N PRO A 523 -11.70 35.72 -27.07
CA PRO A 523 -11.09 36.49 -25.98
C PRO A 523 -9.83 35.76 -25.47
N GLY A 524 -8.79 36.49 -25.11
CA GLY A 524 -7.44 35.97 -24.85
C GLY A 524 -7.28 34.92 -23.75
N SER A 525 -8.33 34.69 -22.92
CA SER A 525 -8.36 33.67 -21.87
C SER A 525 -9.79 33.37 -21.43
N PHE A 526 -9.99 32.22 -20.81
CA PHE A 526 -11.23 31.86 -20.12
C PHE A 526 -10.94 31.30 -18.73
N LEU A 527 -11.89 31.48 -17.82
CA LEU A 527 -11.83 30.90 -16.48
C LEU A 527 -12.38 29.48 -16.51
N TRP A 528 -11.56 28.54 -16.05
CA TRP A 528 -11.99 27.15 -15.82
C TRP A 528 -12.18 26.91 -14.33
N GLU A 529 -13.43 26.78 -13.92
CA GLU A 529 -13.80 26.46 -12.54
C GLU A 529 -14.00 24.94 -12.43
N ILE A 530 -13.31 24.31 -11.50
CA ILE A 530 -13.49 22.90 -11.15
C ILE A 530 -13.95 22.86 -9.71
N LEU A 531 -15.17 22.39 -9.50
CA LEU A 531 -15.71 22.08 -8.17
C LEU A 531 -15.88 20.57 -8.04
N TYR A 532 -15.20 19.99 -7.07
CA TYR A 532 -15.39 18.60 -6.69
C TYR A 532 -15.91 18.54 -5.25
N GLU A 533 -17.08 17.95 -5.09
CA GLU A 533 -17.69 17.65 -3.80
C GLU A 533 -17.91 16.15 -3.68
N GLY A 534 -17.50 15.57 -2.56
CA GLY A 534 -17.64 14.14 -2.32
C GLY A 534 -17.93 13.84 -0.86
N GLU A 535 -19.03 13.13 -0.61
CA GLU A 535 -19.42 12.66 0.71
C GLU A 535 -19.45 11.13 0.72
N SER A 536 -18.69 10.51 1.62
CA SER A 536 -18.59 9.05 1.73
C SER A 536 -18.97 8.59 3.12
N HIS A 537 -19.83 7.58 3.18
CA HIS A 537 -20.26 6.90 4.40
C HIS A 537 -19.78 5.47 4.39
N LEU A 538 -19.17 5.03 5.48
CA LEU A 538 -18.81 3.65 5.71
C LEU A 538 -19.41 3.21 7.04
N PHE A 539 -20.29 2.23 6.98
CA PHE A 539 -20.82 1.53 8.15
C PHE A 539 -20.29 0.11 8.18
N ASP A 540 -19.74 -0.32 9.31
CA ASP A 540 -19.32 -1.68 9.50
C ASP A 540 -19.77 -2.22 10.86
N ALA A 541 -20.26 -3.47 10.87
CA ALA A 541 -20.72 -4.14 12.08
C ALA A 541 -20.34 -5.63 12.05
N SER A 542 -19.98 -6.17 13.19
CA SER A 542 -19.78 -7.60 13.33
C SER A 542 -20.32 -8.10 14.67
N VAL A 543 -20.89 -9.27 14.67
CA VAL A 543 -21.32 -9.97 15.87
C VAL A 543 -20.80 -11.41 15.84
N SER A 544 -20.37 -11.90 17.00
CA SER A 544 -19.97 -13.30 17.18
C SER A 544 -20.49 -13.79 18.53
N VAL A 545 -21.19 -14.92 18.51
CA VAL A 545 -21.82 -15.55 19.66
C VAL A 545 -21.33 -16.99 19.78
N LYS A 546 -20.90 -17.40 20.96
CA LYS A 546 -20.68 -18.80 21.32
C LYS A 546 -21.95 -19.33 22.01
N LEU A 547 -22.43 -20.48 21.55
CA LEU A 547 -23.57 -21.17 22.13
C LEU A 547 -23.11 -22.54 22.63
N GLU A 548 -23.26 -22.79 23.94
CA GLU A 548 -23.00 -24.07 24.61
C GLU A 548 -21.62 -24.70 24.30
N ASN A 549 -20.55 -23.87 24.14
CA ASN A 549 -19.20 -24.31 23.81
C ASN A 549 -19.02 -25.10 22.50
N LYS A 550 -20.09 -25.45 21.82
CA LYS A 550 -20.07 -26.25 20.57
C LYS A 550 -20.31 -25.39 19.33
N TRP A 551 -21.22 -24.46 19.42
CA TRP A 551 -21.61 -23.63 18.29
C TRP A 551 -21.00 -22.24 18.37
N ARG A 552 -20.56 -21.72 17.24
CA ARG A 552 -20.24 -20.30 17.08
C ARG A 552 -20.98 -19.77 15.86
N VAL A 553 -21.75 -18.73 16.06
CA VAL A 553 -22.44 -17.98 15.02
C VAL A 553 -21.77 -16.63 14.89
N GLY A 554 -21.48 -16.21 13.68
CA GLY A 554 -20.97 -14.87 13.44
C GLY A 554 -21.56 -14.25 12.20
N SER A 555 -21.71 -12.93 12.23
CA SER A 555 -22.07 -12.14 11.06
C SER A 555 -21.22 -10.88 10.97
N TYR A 556 -21.11 -10.38 9.76
CA TYR A 556 -20.45 -9.14 9.42
C TYR A 556 -21.26 -8.41 8.36
N ALA A 557 -21.43 -7.11 8.53
CA ALA A 557 -22.04 -6.22 7.56
C ALA A 557 -21.09 -5.06 7.28
N ASN A 558 -20.90 -4.71 6.02
CA ASN A 558 -20.20 -3.54 5.58
C ASN A 558 -21.02 -2.86 4.51
N ILE A 559 -21.34 -1.59 4.71
CA ILE A 559 -22.12 -0.77 3.79
C ILE A 559 -21.30 0.49 3.51
N TYR A 560 -20.99 0.68 2.26
CA TYR A 560 -20.30 1.86 1.75
C TYR A 560 -21.22 2.58 0.79
N SER A 561 -21.29 3.90 0.91
CA SER A 561 -21.92 4.78 -0.09
C SER A 561 -21.10 6.05 -0.22
N ASN A 562 -20.99 6.56 -1.43
CA ASN A 562 -20.51 7.91 -1.68
C ASN A 562 -21.49 8.67 -2.57
N LYS A 563 -21.43 9.98 -2.46
CA LYS A 563 -22.09 10.95 -3.35
C LYS A 563 -21.00 11.86 -3.91
N GLY A 564 -21.22 12.39 -5.10
CA GLY A 564 -20.29 13.24 -5.80
C GLY A 564 -20.24 12.88 -7.27
N PHE A 565 -19.08 13.05 -7.92
CA PHE A 565 -18.90 12.79 -9.35
C PHE A 565 -19.17 11.32 -9.71
N TRP A 566 -18.73 10.38 -8.86
CA TRP A 566 -19.00 8.94 -8.95
C TRP A 566 -19.84 8.50 -7.75
N GLU A 567 -21.09 8.14 -7.98
CA GLU A 567 -21.95 7.63 -6.92
C GLU A 567 -21.90 6.10 -6.87
N ILE A 568 -21.40 5.57 -5.77
CA ILE A 568 -21.26 4.13 -5.54
C ILE A 568 -22.05 3.72 -4.30
N TRP A 569 -22.72 2.59 -4.39
CA TRP A 569 -23.30 1.87 -3.27
C TRP A 569 -22.78 0.45 -3.23
N ARG A 570 -22.16 0.05 -2.12
CA ARG A 570 -21.67 -1.31 -1.93
C ARG A 570 -22.15 -1.88 -0.61
N THR A 571 -22.83 -3.02 -0.65
CA THR A 571 -23.25 -3.78 0.54
C THR A 571 -22.53 -5.13 0.55
N THR A 572 -21.91 -5.46 1.66
CA THR A 572 -21.32 -6.79 1.91
C THR A 572 -21.90 -7.35 3.19
N LEU A 573 -22.59 -8.46 3.10
CA LEU A 573 -23.10 -9.21 4.24
C LEU A 573 -22.39 -10.57 4.28
N LYS A 574 -21.90 -10.97 5.45
CA LYS A 574 -21.26 -12.26 5.66
C LYS A 574 -21.81 -12.91 6.92
N GLY A 575 -22.18 -14.19 6.83
CA GLY A 575 -22.59 -14.99 7.97
C GLY A 575 -21.86 -16.32 7.99
N TYR A 576 -21.61 -16.87 9.16
CA TYR A 576 -21.09 -18.22 9.30
C TYR A 576 -21.67 -18.91 10.53
N LEU A 577 -21.76 -20.22 10.41
CA LEU A 577 -22.09 -21.16 11.48
C LEU A 577 -20.94 -22.15 11.61
N GLU A 578 -20.31 -22.20 12.76
CA GLU A 578 -19.23 -23.14 13.09
C GLU A 578 -19.70 -24.09 14.18
N TYR A 579 -19.47 -25.38 13.98
CA TYR A 579 -19.71 -26.42 14.98
C TYR A 579 -18.39 -27.07 15.38
N ASN A 580 -18.09 -27.08 16.67
CA ASN A 580 -16.92 -27.71 17.25
C ASN A 580 -17.33 -29.09 17.80
N PHE A 581 -16.86 -30.14 17.13
CA PHE A 581 -17.05 -31.52 17.58
C PHE A 581 -16.10 -31.81 18.76
N GLN A 582 -16.37 -32.93 19.45
CA GLN A 582 -15.40 -33.50 20.37
C GLN A 582 -14.09 -33.85 19.62
N ALA A 583 -12.97 -33.93 20.34
CA ALA A 583 -11.65 -34.22 19.76
C ALA A 583 -11.08 -33.20 18.74
N GLY A 584 -11.54 -31.95 18.77
CA GLY A 584 -10.94 -30.87 17.99
C GLY A 584 -11.40 -30.73 16.53
N TYR A 585 -12.34 -31.56 16.04
CA TYR A 585 -12.89 -31.40 14.70
C TYR A 585 -13.83 -30.19 14.61
N ILE A 586 -13.85 -29.54 13.46
CA ILE A 586 -14.63 -28.33 13.21
C ILE A 586 -15.32 -28.46 11.85
N ALA A 587 -16.62 -28.16 11.80
CA ALA A 587 -17.33 -27.92 10.55
C ALA A 587 -17.79 -26.47 10.50
N GLN A 588 -17.69 -25.83 9.35
CA GLN A 588 -18.17 -24.47 9.17
C GLN A 588 -18.89 -24.33 7.83
N VAL A 589 -20.04 -23.68 7.87
CA VAL A 589 -20.76 -23.19 6.69
C VAL A 589 -20.72 -21.67 6.73
N GLY A 590 -20.38 -21.06 5.63
CA GLY A 590 -20.30 -19.62 5.45
C GLY A 590 -21.09 -19.17 4.23
N TYR A 591 -21.65 -17.99 4.31
CA TYR A 591 -22.31 -17.32 3.21
C TYR A 591 -21.90 -15.86 3.18
N ARG A 592 -21.57 -15.34 1.99
CA ARG A 592 -21.32 -13.93 1.73
C ARG A 592 -22.21 -13.47 0.58
N TYR A 593 -22.87 -12.35 0.79
CA TYR A 593 -23.59 -11.60 -0.22
C TYR A 593 -22.88 -10.28 -0.48
N VAL A 594 -22.72 -9.91 -1.74
CA VAL A 594 -22.19 -8.62 -2.16
C VAL A 594 -23.15 -8.02 -3.19
N ASP A 595 -23.51 -6.77 -3.02
CA ASP A 595 -24.31 -5.96 -3.96
C ASP A 595 -23.54 -4.67 -4.22
N PHE A 596 -23.10 -4.48 -5.44
CA PHE A 596 -22.40 -3.29 -5.92
C PHE A 596 -23.27 -2.59 -6.94
N LYS A 597 -23.42 -1.29 -6.80
CA LYS A 597 -24.17 -0.42 -7.70
C LYS A 597 -23.43 0.86 -7.94
N GLU A 598 -23.29 1.22 -9.19
CA GLU A 598 -22.83 2.50 -9.66
C GLU A 598 -24.02 3.32 -10.15
N LYS A 599 -24.16 4.56 -9.65
CA LYS A 599 -25.31 5.44 -9.92
C LYS A 599 -24.93 6.63 -10.82
N SER A 600 -23.75 6.62 -11.41
CA SER A 600 -23.33 7.65 -12.36
C SER A 600 -24.15 7.61 -13.66
N SER A 601 -24.00 8.60 -14.53
CA SER A 601 -24.83 8.78 -15.75
C SER A 601 -24.78 7.61 -16.73
N ASP A 602 -23.71 6.81 -16.70
CA ASP A 602 -23.54 5.56 -17.48
C ASP A 602 -23.92 4.33 -16.64
N ALA A 603 -24.88 4.53 -15.76
CA ALA A 603 -25.33 3.61 -14.72
C ALA A 603 -25.72 2.24 -15.26
N GLY A 604 -25.26 1.21 -14.58
CA GLY A 604 -25.69 -0.18 -14.73
C GLY A 604 -24.69 -1.11 -15.40
N PHE A 605 -23.66 -0.59 -16.10
CA PHE A 605 -22.64 -1.45 -16.72
C PHE A 605 -21.77 -2.17 -15.69
N ASN A 606 -21.52 -1.54 -14.55
CA ASN A 606 -20.67 -2.08 -13.47
C ASN A 606 -21.45 -2.75 -12.32
N ASP A 607 -22.78 -2.74 -12.37
CA ASP A 607 -23.60 -3.32 -11.32
C ASP A 607 -23.45 -4.84 -11.26
N TYR A 608 -23.18 -5.37 -10.08
CA TYR A 608 -23.16 -6.82 -9.88
C TYR A 608 -23.70 -7.23 -8.51
N LYS A 609 -24.17 -8.48 -8.44
CA LYS A 609 -24.45 -9.22 -7.20
C LYS A 609 -23.64 -10.50 -7.16
N ALA A 610 -23.15 -10.85 -5.99
CA ALA A 610 -22.42 -12.09 -5.80
C ALA A 610 -22.91 -12.83 -4.56
N HIS A 611 -23.14 -14.13 -4.74
CA HIS A 611 -23.50 -15.09 -3.69
C HIS A 611 -22.35 -16.09 -3.56
N ILE A 612 -21.70 -16.12 -2.41
CA ILE A 612 -20.52 -16.94 -2.16
C ILE A 612 -20.82 -17.87 -0.99
N PHE A 613 -20.86 -19.17 -1.27
CA PHE A 613 -21.09 -20.22 -0.27
C PHE A 613 -19.77 -20.95 0.00
N GLU A 614 -19.50 -21.20 1.27
CA GLU A 614 -18.30 -21.93 1.70
C GLU A 614 -18.71 -23.04 2.67
N ILE A 615 -18.30 -24.27 2.37
CA ILE A 615 -18.40 -25.40 3.29
C ILE A 615 -16.98 -25.85 3.59
N SER A 616 -16.64 -25.92 4.88
CA SER A 616 -15.31 -26.33 5.28
C SER A 616 -15.32 -27.26 6.49
N PHE A 617 -14.35 -28.17 6.49
CA PHE A 617 -14.04 -29.06 7.59
C PHE A 617 -12.63 -28.75 8.08
N GLY A 618 -12.42 -28.93 9.35
CA GLY A 618 -11.13 -28.66 9.94
C GLY A 618 -10.86 -29.52 11.16
N TYR A 619 -9.62 -29.42 11.59
CA TYR A 619 -9.15 -30.01 12.83
C TYR A 619 -8.30 -29.01 13.59
N ARG A 620 -8.55 -28.90 14.89
CA ARG A 620 -7.72 -28.13 15.82
C ARG A 620 -7.10 -29.10 16.81
N TRP A 621 -5.80 -29.07 16.92
CA TRP A 621 -5.07 -29.82 17.94
C TRP A 621 -4.42 -28.84 18.92
N GLU A 622 -4.53 -29.14 20.19
CA GLU A 622 -4.03 -28.34 21.33
C GLU A 622 -2.91 -29.08 22.06
#